data_d3b3dd735a1a20b38afd8c4c72cec0ad
#
_entry.id   d3b3dd735a1a20b38afd8c4c72cec0ad
#
_cell.length_a   1.000
_cell.length_b   1.000
_cell.length_c   1.000
_cell.angle_alpha   90.00
_cell.angle_beta   90.00
_cell.angle_gamma   90.00
#
_symmetry.space_group_name_H-M   'P 1'
#
loop_
_entity.id
_entity.type
_entity.pdbx_description
1 polymer ?
#
loop_
_entity_poly.entity_id
_entity_poly.type
_entity_poly.pdbx_seq_one_letter_code
_entity_poly.pdbx_strand_id
1 'polypeptide(L)'
;MLKQRTIKEKVTTTGVGLHSGTKVVLTLHPAAAGTGIVFRRVDLNPVVEFPASAMAVGDTRMASVLIQDGARVSTVEHLMSACAGLGIDNLYIDVSAEEIPIMDGSASSFVYLLQQAGVQEQDAAKKFIRVIKPVEVRDGKGASEKWARLSPHNGFKLDFFIEFNHPAVDGTAQYASVDFGDVTYVQAIARARTFGFMQDVEMLRGIGLARGGSLENAIVMDEYRILNADGLRYDDEFVRHKILDAIGDLYLVGHPLVASYEAHKSGHAMNNLLLRELLKHPDAYEIVTYDSLASAPESYVRQMTHEWEPN
;
A
#
# COMPACT_ATOMS: atom_id res chain seq x y z
N MET A 1 7.27 25.62 4.80
CA MET A 1 7.59 24.40 4.06
C MET A 1 6.76 23.24 4.55
N LEU A 2 6.41 22.31 3.68
CA LEU A 2 5.80 21.06 4.11
C LEU A 2 6.82 20.24 4.88
N LYS A 3 6.41 19.72 6.05
CA LYS A 3 7.30 19.02 6.98
C LYS A 3 7.12 17.52 6.91
N GLN A 4 8.19 16.78 7.21
CA GLN A 4 8.11 15.34 7.43
C GLN A 4 7.21 15.02 8.61
N ARG A 5 6.68 13.78 8.65
CA ARG A 5 5.79 13.30 9.70
C ARG A 5 6.23 11.95 10.24
N THR A 6 6.03 11.81 11.54
CA THR A 6 6.09 10.53 12.26
C THR A 6 4.87 10.44 13.19
N ILE A 7 4.76 9.39 13.99
CA ILE A 7 3.74 9.27 15.04
C ILE A 7 4.26 9.89 16.36
N LYS A 8 3.34 10.33 17.23
CA LYS A 8 3.69 10.93 18.54
C LYS A 8 4.08 9.87 19.56
N GLU A 9 3.28 8.79 19.62
CA GLU A 9 3.41 7.77 20.65
C GLU A 9 3.48 6.38 20.01
N LYS A 10 4.13 5.48 20.74
CA LYS A 10 4.15 4.07 20.38
C LYS A 10 2.75 3.47 20.47
N VAL A 11 2.36 2.67 19.48
CA VAL A 11 1.10 1.91 19.49
C VAL A 11 1.36 0.45 19.11
N THR A 12 0.62 -0.47 19.75
CA THR A 12 0.78 -1.90 19.54
C THR A 12 -0.58 -2.55 19.25
N THR A 13 -0.58 -3.51 18.34
CA THR A 13 -1.73 -4.37 18.06
C THR A 13 -1.28 -5.81 17.87
N THR A 14 -2.24 -6.73 17.85
CA THR A 14 -2.02 -8.15 17.59
C THR A 14 -3.01 -8.62 16.54
N GLY A 15 -2.54 -9.44 15.63
CA GLY A 15 -3.38 -10.07 14.60
C GLY A 15 -2.78 -11.37 14.11
N VAL A 16 -3.23 -11.82 12.94
CA VAL A 16 -2.73 -13.02 12.26
C VAL A 16 -2.25 -12.69 10.87
N GLY A 17 -1.22 -13.36 10.40
CA GLY A 17 -0.78 -13.28 9.02
C GLY A 17 -1.80 -13.94 8.10
N LEU A 18 -2.13 -13.30 6.97
CA LEU A 18 -3.09 -13.84 5.98
C LEU A 18 -2.62 -15.19 5.43
N HIS A 19 -1.34 -15.27 5.06
CA HIS A 19 -0.77 -16.46 4.43
C HIS A 19 -0.24 -17.48 5.44
N SER A 20 0.49 -17.00 6.44
CA SER A 20 1.10 -17.87 7.47
C SER A 20 0.10 -18.42 8.48
N GLY A 21 -0.98 -17.67 8.78
CA GLY A 21 -1.88 -17.95 9.90
C GLY A 21 -1.23 -17.77 11.28
N THR A 22 -0.01 -17.25 11.31
CA THR A 22 0.75 -17.05 12.54
C THR A 22 0.28 -15.82 13.28
N LYS A 23 0.12 -15.92 14.59
CA LYS A 23 -0.13 -14.76 15.45
C LYS A 23 1.09 -13.84 15.43
N VAL A 24 0.85 -12.57 15.21
CA VAL A 24 1.89 -11.55 15.14
C VAL A 24 1.54 -10.34 16.01
N VAL A 25 2.53 -9.85 16.74
CA VAL A 25 2.48 -8.57 17.45
C VAL A 25 3.15 -7.52 16.55
N LEU A 26 2.41 -6.47 16.24
CA LEU A 26 2.85 -5.32 15.47
C LEU A 26 2.97 -4.12 16.39
N THR A 27 4.13 -3.47 16.43
CA THR A 27 4.33 -2.24 17.19
C THR A 27 4.90 -1.15 16.29
N LEU A 28 4.22 -0.02 16.25
CA LEU A 28 4.66 1.17 15.53
C LEU A 28 5.35 2.12 16.52
N HIS A 29 6.53 2.62 16.17
CA HIS A 29 7.31 3.55 17.00
C HIS A 29 7.62 4.83 16.21
N PRO A 30 7.65 5.98 16.89
CA PRO A 30 8.21 7.21 16.31
C PRO A 30 9.63 6.96 15.80
N ALA A 31 9.99 7.63 14.72
CA ALA A 31 11.35 7.63 14.20
C ALA A 31 11.84 9.05 13.94
N ALA A 32 13.14 9.26 13.97
CA ALA A 32 13.76 10.56 13.69
C ALA A 32 13.50 10.99 12.23
N ALA A 33 13.52 12.29 11.97
CA ALA A 33 13.43 12.81 10.61
C ALA A 33 14.54 12.23 9.71
N GLY A 34 14.17 11.84 8.49
CA GLY A 34 15.08 11.23 7.53
C GLY A 34 15.34 9.74 7.73
N THR A 35 14.70 9.08 8.72
CA THR A 35 14.82 7.63 8.92
C THR A 35 14.16 6.85 7.77
N GLY A 36 13.04 7.37 7.23
CA GLY A 36 12.16 6.59 6.37
C GLY A 36 11.33 5.57 7.16
N ILE A 37 10.70 4.65 6.46
CA ILE A 37 9.95 3.54 7.07
C ILE A 37 10.85 2.31 7.14
N VAL A 38 11.02 1.74 8.34
CA VAL A 38 11.90 0.61 8.59
C VAL A 38 11.15 -0.46 9.36
N PHE A 39 11.01 -1.64 8.76
CA PHE A 39 10.47 -2.83 9.43
C PHE A 39 11.59 -3.53 10.21
N ARG A 40 11.27 -4.10 11.38
CA ARG A 40 12.23 -4.82 12.23
C ARG A 40 11.65 -6.15 12.69
N ARG A 41 12.33 -7.23 12.39
CA ARG A 41 12.02 -8.58 12.89
C ARG A 41 12.60 -8.75 14.29
N VAL A 42 11.79 -8.37 15.28
CA VAL A 42 12.21 -8.37 16.70
C VAL A 42 12.16 -9.76 17.35
N ASP A 43 11.63 -10.76 16.66
CA ASP A 43 11.66 -12.16 17.03
C ASP A 43 12.99 -12.85 16.65
N LEU A 44 13.84 -12.20 15.85
CA LEU A 44 15.14 -12.70 15.43
C LEU A 44 16.26 -12.17 16.34
N ASN A 45 17.33 -12.95 16.46
CA ASN A 45 18.52 -12.54 17.21
C ASN A 45 19.78 -12.81 16.35
N PRO A 46 20.46 -11.77 15.87
CA PRO A 46 20.16 -10.35 16.07
C PRO A 46 18.87 -9.91 15.34
N VAL A 47 18.29 -8.79 15.79
CA VAL A 47 17.18 -8.13 15.09
C VAL A 47 17.61 -7.78 13.67
N VAL A 48 16.76 -8.08 12.69
CA VAL A 48 16.99 -7.73 11.28
C VAL A 48 16.11 -6.54 10.88
N GLU A 49 16.73 -5.52 10.32
CA GLU A 49 16.05 -4.32 9.85
C GLU A 49 15.87 -4.36 8.32
N PHE A 50 14.70 -3.94 7.86
CA PHE A 50 14.30 -3.90 6.45
C PHE A 50 13.86 -2.46 6.13
N PRO A 51 14.72 -1.62 5.57
CA PRO A 51 14.28 -0.36 5.01
C PRO A 51 13.21 -0.60 3.95
N ALA A 52 12.10 0.12 4.04
CA ALA A 52 11.02 0.05 3.05
C ALA A 52 11.52 0.65 1.73
N SER A 53 11.95 -0.20 0.82
CA SER A 53 12.57 0.18 -0.46
C SER A 53 12.11 -0.75 -1.58
N ALA A 54 11.89 -0.17 -2.77
CA ALA A 54 11.60 -0.95 -3.97
C ALA A 54 12.69 -1.98 -4.27
N MET A 55 13.95 -1.70 -3.90
CA MET A 55 15.07 -2.60 -4.13
C MET A 55 15.15 -3.74 -3.11
N ALA A 56 14.52 -3.60 -1.95
CA ALA A 56 14.44 -4.64 -0.93
C ALA A 56 13.31 -5.67 -1.20
N VAL A 57 12.41 -5.40 -2.13
CA VAL A 57 11.38 -6.36 -2.55
C VAL A 57 12.04 -7.53 -3.27
N GLY A 58 11.93 -8.72 -2.70
CA GLY A 58 12.53 -9.95 -3.22
C GLY A 58 11.52 -11.01 -3.66
N ASP A 59 10.24 -10.89 -3.24
CA ASP A 59 9.14 -11.74 -3.69
C ASP A 59 7.87 -10.90 -3.83
N THR A 60 7.07 -11.20 -4.85
CA THR A 60 5.83 -10.48 -5.17
C THR A 60 4.65 -11.42 -5.42
N ARG A 61 4.80 -12.69 -5.06
CA ARG A 61 3.71 -13.68 -5.16
C ARG A 61 2.73 -13.46 -4.03
N MET A 62 1.53 -13.07 -4.37
CA MET A 62 0.39 -12.82 -3.46
C MET A 62 0.55 -11.63 -2.51
N ALA A 63 1.74 -11.05 -2.35
CA ALA A 63 2.03 -9.92 -1.49
C ALA A 63 3.38 -9.28 -1.86
N SER A 64 3.62 -8.06 -1.43
CA SER A 64 4.95 -7.46 -1.45
C SER A 64 5.77 -7.92 -0.25
N VAL A 65 6.94 -8.52 -0.53
CA VAL A 65 7.81 -9.13 0.48
C VAL A 65 9.18 -8.46 0.46
N LEU A 66 9.57 -7.86 1.57
CA LEU A 66 10.92 -7.35 1.78
C LEU A 66 11.84 -8.50 2.22
N ILE A 67 13.02 -8.58 1.64
CA ILE A 67 14.03 -9.61 1.96
C ILE A 67 15.36 -8.93 2.30
N GLN A 68 15.91 -9.29 3.45
CA GLN A 68 17.20 -8.79 3.94
C GLN A 68 17.88 -9.89 4.76
N ASP A 69 19.16 -10.17 4.47
CA ASP A 69 20.00 -11.12 5.21
C ASP A 69 19.38 -12.51 5.42
N GLY A 70 18.66 -13.00 4.40
CA GLY A 70 17.95 -14.28 4.45
C GLY A 70 16.65 -14.29 5.25
N ALA A 71 16.31 -13.19 5.93
CA ALA A 71 15.03 -12.99 6.60
C ALA A 71 14.03 -12.27 5.69
N ARG A 72 12.75 -12.28 6.07
CA ARG A 72 11.67 -11.66 5.28
C ARG A 72 10.62 -10.97 6.14
N VAL A 73 9.99 -9.97 5.59
CA VAL A 73 8.73 -9.38 6.07
C VAL A 73 7.78 -9.31 4.89
N SER A 74 6.65 -10.00 4.97
CA SER A 74 5.67 -10.09 3.88
C SER A 74 4.40 -9.29 4.17
N THR A 75 3.61 -9.06 3.11
CA THR A 75 2.30 -8.38 3.16
C THR A 75 2.43 -6.96 3.72
N VAL A 76 3.44 -6.22 3.25
CA VAL A 76 3.72 -4.86 3.73
C VAL A 76 2.81 -3.81 3.08
N GLU A 77 2.16 -4.12 1.97
CA GLU A 77 1.42 -3.20 1.09
C GLU A 77 0.29 -2.46 1.79
N HIS A 78 -0.50 -3.08 2.64
CA HIS A 78 -1.64 -2.42 3.30
C HIS A 78 -1.19 -1.40 4.35
N LEU A 79 -0.17 -1.74 5.15
CA LEU A 79 0.42 -0.81 6.12
C LEU A 79 1.17 0.32 5.42
N MET A 80 1.93 0.00 4.36
CA MET A 80 2.59 1.02 3.52
C MET A 80 1.57 1.95 2.87
N SER A 81 0.42 1.41 2.42
CA SER A 81 -0.68 2.21 1.87
C SER A 81 -1.25 3.19 2.91
N ALA A 82 -1.47 2.75 4.15
CA ALA A 82 -1.89 3.62 5.24
C ALA A 82 -0.86 4.71 5.54
N CYS A 83 0.44 4.35 5.60
CA CYS A 83 1.52 5.32 5.79
C CYS A 83 1.55 6.36 4.66
N ALA A 84 1.42 5.91 3.40
CA ALA A 84 1.35 6.80 2.24
C ALA A 84 0.14 7.73 2.32
N GLY A 85 -1.05 7.18 2.58
CA GLY A 85 -2.31 7.91 2.68
C GLY A 85 -2.30 8.99 3.75
N LEU A 86 -1.68 8.71 4.89
CA LEU A 86 -1.58 9.65 6.01
C LEU A 86 -0.30 10.51 5.99
N GLY A 87 0.54 10.34 4.98
CA GLY A 87 1.76 11.13 4.80
C GLY A 87 2.82 10.91 5.88
N ILE A 88 2.92 9.69 6.43
CA ILE A 88 3.96 9.30 7.38
C ILE A 88 5.26 9.05 6.64
N ASP A 89 6.30 9.81 6.96
CA ASP A 89 7.62 9.71 6.32
C ASP A 89 8.58 8.82 7.12
N ASN A 90 8.48 8.83 8.45
CA ASN A 90 9.45 8.19 9.33
C ASN A 90 8.75 7.33 10.39
N LEU A 91 9.07 6.02 10.40
CA LEU A 91 8.44 5.07 11.30
C LEU A 91 9.32 3.84 11.49
N TYR A 92 9.48 3.35 12.72
CA TYR A 92 9.93 1.98 12.98
C TYR A 92 8.72 1.07 13.19
N ILE A 93 8.76 -0.09 12.55
CA ILE A 93 7.68 -1.09 12.56
C ILE A 93 8.25 -2.41 13.06
N ASP A 94 8.01 -2.74 14.34
CA ASP A 94 8.42 -4.00 14.94
C ASP A 94 7.39 -5.08 14.65
N VAL A 95 7.84 -6.22 14.16
CA VAL A 95 7.01 -7.40 13.91
C VAL A 95 7.62 -8.64 14.58
N SER A 96 6.77 -9.41 15.24
CA SER A 96 7.17 -10.63 15.96
C SER A 96 7.10 -11.91 15.10
N ALA A 97 6.90 -11.78 13.80
CA ALA A 97 6.84 -12.87 12.83
C ALA A 97 7.13 -12.34 11.40
N GLU A 98 7.18 -13.25 10.44
CA GLU A 98 7.57 -12.91 9.04
C GLU A 98 6.49 -12.23 8.18
N GLU A 99 5.32 -11.93 8.75
CA GLU A 99 4.20 -11.36 7.99
C GLU A 99 3.50 -10.27 8.81
N ILE A 100 3.15 -9.16 8.15
CA ILE A 100 2.30 -8.11 8.75
C ILE A 100 0.90 -8.69 8.99
N PRO A 101 0.24 -8.41 10.15
CA PRO A 101 -1.10 -8.93 10.40
C PRO A 101 -2.09 -8.38 9.37
N ILE A 102 -2.98 -9.24 8.88
CA ILE A 102 -3.95 -8.85 7.85
C ILE A 102 -5.05 -7.91 8.37
N MET A 103 -5.28 -7.90 9.67
CA MET A 103 -6.32 -7.14 10.34
C MET A 103 -7.72 -7.46 9.76
N ASP A 104 -8.43 -6.46 9.25
CA ASP A 104 -9.73 -6.62 8.59
C ASP A 104 -9.62 -6.80 7.06
N GLY A 105 -8.41 -6.96 6.53
CA GLY A 105 -8.12 -7.11 5.11
C GLY A 105 -8.02 -5.81 4.32
N SER A 106 -8.18 -4.66 4.98
CA SER A 106 -8.03 -3.33 4.40
C SER A 106 -6.91 -2.54 5.07
N ALA A 107 -6.71 -1.30 4.70
CA ALA A 107 -5.78 -0.39 5.38
C ALA A 107 -6.43 0.37 6.56
N SER A 108 -7.76 0.27 6.76
CA SER A 108 -8.46 1.09 7.75
C SER A 108 -8.01 0.84 9.18
N SER A 109 -7.68 -0.40 9.53
CA SER A 109 -7.16 -0.74 10.86
C SER A 109 -5.81 -0.09 11.13
N PHE A 110 -4.94 0.01 10.12
CA PHE A 110 -3.64 0.69 10.23
C PHE A 110 -3.80 2.21 10.27
N VAL A 111 -4.74 2.77 9.48
CA VAL A 111 -5.12 4.19 9.59
C VAL A 111 -5.55 4.51 11.02
N TYR A 112 -6.44 3.69 11.59
CA TYR A 112 -6.88 3.86 12.98
C TYR A 112 -5.71 3.82 13.98
N LEU A 113 -4.79 2.86 13.85
CA LEU A 113 -3.62 2.77 14.72
C LEU A 113 -2.71 4.00 14.61
N LEU A 114 -2.45 4.48 13.40
CA LEU A 114 -1.65 5.69 13.17
C LEU A 114 -2.33 6.94 13.75
N GLN A 115 -3.66 7.05 13.61
CA GLN A 115 -4.44 8.13 14.19
C GLN A 115 -4.44 8.07 15.73
N GLN A 116 -4.58 6.87 16.33
CA GLN A 116 -4.50 6.68 17.78
C GLN A 116 -3.12 7.05 18.33
N ALA A 117 -2.05 6.71 17.62
CA ALA A 117 -0.69 7.12 17.99
C ALA A 117 -0.47 8.64 17.87
N GLY A 118 -1.37 9.33 17.17
CA GLY A 118 -1.25 10.73 16.81
C GLY A 118 -0.12 10.97 15.81
N VAL A 119 -0.21 12.04 15.05
CA VAL A 119 0.82 12.44 14.09
C VAL A 119 1.58 13.65 14.59
N GLN A 120 2.87 13.65 14.31
CA GLN A 120 3.77 14.74 14.66
C GLN A 120 4.54 15.20 13.43
N GLU A 121 4.46 16.50 13.15
CA GLU A 121 5.37 17.14 12.20
C GLU A 121 6.77 17.25 12.79
N GLN A 122 7.77 17.05 11.96
CA GLN A 122 9.18 17.09 12.33
C GLN A 122 9.84 18.30 11.66
N ASP A 123 10.88 18.84 12.28
CA ASP A 123 11.57 20.04 11.76
C ASP A 123 12.55 19.66 10.62
N ALA A 124 11.98 19.07 9.56
CA ALA A 124 12.68 18.67 8.34
C ALA A 124 11.73 18.79 7.14
N ALA A 125 12.27 19.24 5.99
CA ALA A 125 11.49 19.37 4.76
C ALA A 125 11.02 17.99 4.27
N LYS A 126 9.73 17.90 3.95
CA LYS A 126 9.15 16.73 3.28
C LYS A 126 9.60 16.72 1.82
N LYS A 127 10.15 15.59 1.39
CA LYS A 127 10.60 15.38 0.02
C LYS A 127 9.55 14.64 -0.78
N PHE A 128 9.48 14.94 -2.07
CA PHE A 128 8.59 14.31 -3.04
C PHE A 128 9.38 13.89 -4.26
N ILE A 129 8.99 12.79 -4.88
CA ILE A 129 9.47 12.40 -6.20
C ILE A 129 8.48 12.92 -7.23
N ARG A 130 8.87 13.95 -7.99
CA ARG A 130 8.08 14.49 -9.09
C ARG A 130 8.50 13.84 -10.40
N VAL A 131 7.58 13.12 -11.02
CA VAL A 131 7.80 12.52 -12.34
C VAL A 131 7.70 13.63 -13.39
N ILE A 132 8.72 13.73 -14.24
CA ILE A 132 8.85 14.75 -15.30
C ILE A 132 8.85 14.17 -16.71
N LYS A 133 9.05 12.84 -16.85
CA LYS A 133 8.86 12.09 -18.11
C LYS A 133 8.10 10.80 -17.84
N PRO A 134 7.26 10.34 -18.78
CA PRO A 134 6.58 9.06 -18.61
C PRO A 134 7.58 7.89 -18.49
N VAL A 135 7.28 6.97 -17.56
CA VAL A 135 7.98 5.68 -17.41
C VAL A 135 6.92 4.59 -17.42
N GLU A 136 7.12 3.55 -18.21
CA GLU A 136 6.17 2.48 -18.42
C GLU A 136 6.86 1.12 -18.42
N VAL A 137 6.17 0.14 -17.90
CA VAL A 137 6.55 -1.28 -17.97
C VAL A 137 5.38 -2.10 -18.52
N ARG A 138 5.70 -3.12 -19.31
CA ARG A 138 4.72 -4.03 -19.93
C ARG A 138 5.17 -5.47 -19.80
N ASP A 139 4.20 -6.37 -19.68
CA ASP A 139 4.42 -7.81 -19.70
C ASP A 139 3.24 -8.51 -20.43
N GLY A 140 3.53 -9.63 -21.07
CA GLY A 140 2.53 -10.35 -21.88
C GLY A 140 2.27 -9.71 -23.24
N LYS A 141 1.30 -10.27 -23.96
CA LYS A 141 0.83 -9.79 -25.28
C LYS A 141 -0.65 -10.07 -25.47
N GLY A 142 -1.34 -9.19 -26.21
CA GLY A 142 -2.76 -9.34 -26.52
C GLY A 142 -3.62 -9.40 -25.26
N ALA A 143 -4.48 -10.38 -25.13
CA ALA A 143 -5.38 -10.53 -23.98
C ALA A 143 -4.67 -10.74 -22.63
N SER A 144 -3.40 -11.21 -22.65
CA SER A 144 -2.59 -11.38 -21.44
C SER A 144 -1.73 -10.16 -21.10
N GLU A 145 -1.82 -9.09 -21.89
CA GLU A 145 -1.02 -7.89 -21.67
C GLU A 145 -1.36 -7.23 -20.33
N LYS A 146 -0.32 -6.90 -19.59
CA LYS A 146 -0.37 -6.12 -18.35
C LYS A 146 0.60 -4.96 -18.49
N TRP A 147 0.25 -3.81 -17.96
CA TRP A 147 1.17 -2.67 -17.97
C TRP A 147 0.89 -1.73 -16.80
N ALA A 148 1.89 -0.96 -16.45
CA ALA A 148 1.80 0.14 -15.50
C ALA A 148 2.66 1.29 -15.96
N ARG A 149 2.19 2.53 -15.74
CA ARG A 149 2.83 3.76 -16.18
C ARG A 149 2.78 4.81 -15.09
N LEU A 150 3.88 5.53 -14.92
CA LEU A 150 3.92 6.82 -14.22
C LEU A 150 4.07 7.94 -15.25
N SER A 151 3.27 8.99 -15.13
CA SER A 151 3.31 10.16 -16.01
C SER A 151 3.32 11.46 -15.21
N PRO A 152 3.86 12.56 -15.77
CA PRO A 152 3.79 13.87 -15.13
C PRO A 152 2.35 14.27 -14.80
N HIS A 153 2.13 14.69 -13.56
CA HIS A 153 0.86 15.19 -13.06
C HIS A 153 1.11 16.12 -11.87
N ASN A 154 0.30 17.17 -11.72
CA ASN A 154 0.42 18.07 -10.57
C ASN A 154 -0.44 17.57 -9.40
N GLY A 155 -0.01 16.50 -8.76
CA GLY A 155 -0.72 15.84 -7.67
C GLY A 155 -0.43 14.35 -7.66
N PHE A 156 -1.30 13.59 -7.01
CA PHE A 156 -1.26 12.13 -7.02
C PHE A 156 -2.61 11.58 -7.45
N LYS A 157 -2.61 10.93 -8.61
CA LYS A 157 -3.79 10.34 -9.24
C LYS A 157 -3.53 8.90 -9.64
N LEU A 158 -4.52 8.03 -9.47
CA LEU A 158 -4.45 6.64 -9.93
C LEU A 158 -5.65 6.31 -10.81
N ASP A 159 -5.35 5.73 -11.97
CA ASP A 159 -6.31 5.13 -12.90
C ASP A 159 -6.01 3.64 -12.98
N PHE A 160 -6.92 2.78 -12.54
CA PHE A 160 -6.67 1.34 -12.44
C PHE A 160 -7.78 0.54 -13.14
N PHE A 161 -7.38 -0.36 -14.02
CA PHE A 161 -8.25 -1.33 -14.67
C PHE A 161 -7.88 -2.75 -14.22
N ILE A 162 -8.89 -3.49 -13.72
CA ILE A 162 -8.79 -4.92 -13.42
C ILE A 162 -9.61 -5.73 -14.43
N GLU A 163 -9.30 -7.00 -14.58
CA GLU A 163 -10.09 -7.93 -15.38
C GLU A 163 -10.14 -9.27 -14.66
N PHE A 164 -11.27 -9.52 -14.03
CA PHE A 164 -11.59 -10.81 -13.43
C PHE A 164 -12.87 -11.33 -14.12
N ASN A 165 -12.77 -12.46 -14.79
CA ASN A 165 -13.92 -13.10 -15.41
C ASN A 165 -14.65 -13.94 -14.36
N HIS A 166 -15.47 -13.29 -13.55
CA HIS A 166 -16.20 -13.91 -12.45
C HIS A 166 -17.53 -13.20 -12.20
N PRO A 167 -18.69 -13.92 -12.10
CA PRO A 167 -20.01 -13.30 -11.99
C PRO A 167 -20.15 -12.26 -10.87
N ALA A 168 -19.53 -12.50 -9.72
CA ALA A 168 -19.55 -11.55 -8.59
C ALA A 168 -18.75 -10.26 -8.86
N VAL A 169 -17.74 -10.31 -9.72
CA VAL A 169 -16.92 -9.16 -10.10
C VAL A 169 -17.51 -8.45 -11.32
N ASP A 170 -18.06 -9.18 -12.27
CA ASP A 170 -18.68 -8.63 -13.50
C ASP A 170 -19.85 -7.69 -13.19
N GLY A 171 -20.51 -7.87 -12.02
CA GLY A 171 -21.53 -6.97 -11.52
C GLY A 171 -21.02 -5.66 -10.91
N THR A 172 -19.70 -5.48 -10.81
CA THR A 172 -19.04 -4.30 -10.26
C THR A 172 -18.24 -3.55 -11.31
N ALA A 173 -17.87 -2.30 -11.03
CA ALA A 173 -16.95 -1.58 -11.89
C ALA A 173 -15.54 -2.19 -11.78
N GLN A 174 -14.94 -2.52 -12.93
CA GLN A 174 -13.58 -3.03 -13.02
C GLN A 174 -12.55 -1.94 -13.39
N TYR A 175 -12.96 -0.70 -13.37
CA TYR A 175 -12.13 0.49 -13.54
C TYR A 175 -12.48 1.51 -12.47
N ALA A 176 -11.46 2.13 -11.88
CA ALA A 176 -11.62 3.28 -11.02
C ALA A 176 -10.54 4.32 -11.29
N SER A 177 -10.93 5.58 -11.19
CA SER A 177 -10.06 6.75 -11.24
C SER A 177 -10.18 7.50 -9.92
N VAL A 178 -9.06 7.73 -9.25
CA VAL A 178 -9.02 8.43 -7.97
C VAL A 178 -7.96 9.53 -8.05
N ASP A 179 -8.40 10.77 -7.95
CA ASP A 179 -7.53 11.94 -7.80
C ASP A 179 -7.58 12.41 -6.34
N PHE A 180 -6.46 12.38 -5.65
CA PHE A 180 -6.39 12.82 -4.26
C PHE A 180 -6.42 14.34 -4.08
N GLY A 181 -6.47 15.10 -5.15
CA GLY A 181 -6.87 16.50 -5.15
C GLY A 181 -8.37 16.69 -4.86
N ASP A 182 -9.21 15.71 -5.19
CA ASP A 182 -10.67 15.79 -5.05
C ASP A 182 -11.20 15.07 -3.81
N VAL A 183 -10.55 13.96 -3.41
CA VAL A 183 -11.00 13.09 -2.31
C VAL A 183 -9.85 12.73 -1.38
N THR A 184 -10.20 12.33 -0.13
CA THR A 184 -9.19 11.85 0.81
C THR A 184 -8.96 10.35 0.64
N TYR A 185 -7.75 9.89 0.99
CA TYR A 185 -7.39 8.48 1.00
C TYR A 185 -8.32 7.66 1.92
N VAL A 186 -8.62 8.20 3.10
CA VAL A 186 -9.46 7.53 4.11
C VAL A 186 -10.86 7.28 3.57
N GLN A 187 -11.46 8.28 2.91
CA GLN A 187 -12.81 8.17 2.34
C GLN A 187 -12.86 7.24 1.12
N ALA A 188 -11.87 7.39 0.22
CA ALA A 188 -11.94 6.75 -1.08
C ALA A 188 -11.39 5.33 -1.11
N ILE A 189 -10.36 5.01 -0.30
CA ILE A 189 -9.54 3.80 -0.50
C ILE A 189 -9.36 2.96 0.76
N ALA A 190 -9.10 3.58 1.92
CA ALA A 190 -8.59 2.89 3.11
C ALA A 190 -9.40 1.66 3.54
N ARG A 191 -10.70 1.61 3.29
CA ARG A 191 -11.62 0.55 3.73
C ARG A 191 -11.77 -0.60 2.73
N ALA A 192 -11.19 -0.51 1.54
CA ALA A 192 -11.30 -1.55 0.52
C ALA A 192 -10.55 -2.81 0.96
N ARG A 193 -11.26 -3.94 1.05
CA ARG A 193 -10.72 -5.22 1.54
C ARG A 193 -10.07 -6.02 0.42
N THR A 194 -9.06 -6.81 0.82
CA THR A 194 -8.53 -7.88 -0.03
C THR A 194 -9.61 -8.92 -0.34
N PHE A 195 -9.41 -9.68 -1.39
CA PHE A 195 -10.40 -10.65 -1.86
C PHE A 195 -9.72 -11.91 -2.41
N GLY A 196 -10.49 -13.00 -2.44
CA GLY A 196 -10.04 -14.26 -3.00
C GLY A 196 -11.21 -15.15 -3.41
N PHE A 197 -10.89 -16.08 -4.32
CA PHE A 197 -11.84 -17.09 -4.80
C PHE A 197 -11.69 -18.36 -3.96
N MET A 198 -12.80 -18.98 -3.57
CA MET A 198 -12.80 -20.16 -2.71
C MET A 198 -11.94 -21.30 -3.29
N GLN A 199 -12.00 -21.52 -4.60
CA GLN A 199 -11.17 -22.51 -5.29
C GLN A 199 -9.68 -22.24 -5.14
N ASP A 200 -9.26 -20.97 -5.21
CA ASP A 200 -7.84 -20.59 -5.03
C ASP A 200 -7.42 -20.74 -3.58
N VAL A 201 -8.33 -20.43 -2.62
CA VAL A 201 -8.06 -20.59 -1.18
C VAL A 201 -7.73 -22.04 -0.83
N GLU A 202 -8.46 -23.02 -1.37
CA GLU A 202 -8.18 -24.45 -1.14
C GLU A 202 -6.82 -24.86 -1.70
N MET A 203 -6.51 -24.44 -2.92
CA MET A 203 -5.20 -24.66 -3.54
C MET A 203 -4.07 -24.01 -2.74
N LEU A 204 -4.25 -22.72 -2.36
CA LEU A 204 -3.26 -21.97 -1.58
C LEU A 204 -3.00 -22.60 -0.21
N ARG A 205 -4.05 -23.07 0.47
CA ARG A 205 -3.90 -23.81 1.74
C ARG A 205 -3.12 -25.10 1.58
N GLY A 206 -3.31 -25.79 0.45
CA GLY A 206 -2.56 -27.00 0.10
C GLY A 206 -1.03 -26.77 -0.01
N ILE A 207 -0.62 -25.58 -0.41
CA ILE A 207 0.79 -25.17 -0.51
C ILE A 207 1.26 -24.30 0.68
N GLY A 208 0.42 -24.18 1.73
CA GLY A 208 0.77 -23.50 2.97
C GLY A 208 0.51 -22.00 3.01
N LEU A 209 -0.25 -21.45 2.05
CA LEU A 209 -0.69 -20.05 1.99
C LEU A 209 -2.16 -19.91 2.41
N ALA A 210 -2.62 -18.66 2.59
CA ALA A 210 -4.00 -18.30 2.98
C ALA A 210 -4.52 -19.01 4.24
N ARG A 211 -3.63 -19.41 5.15
CA ARG A 211 -3.97 -20.15 6.40
C ARG A 211 -4.73 -19.30 7.40
N GLY A 212 -4.51 -17.97 7.41
CA GLY A 212 -5.19 -17.02 8.27
C GLY A 212 -6.39 -16.35 7.61
N GLY A 213 -6.71 -16.69 6.35
CA GLY A 213 -7.82 -16.11 5.60
C GLY A 213 -9.19 -16.55 6.12
N SER A 214 -10.10 -15.59 6.28
CA SER A 214 -11.46 -15.78 6.75
C SER A 214 -12.41 -14.73 6.15
N LEU A 215 -13.72 -14.89 6.33
CA LEU A 215 -14.71 -13.88 5.94
C LEU A 215 -14.61 -12.57 6.74
N GLU A 216 -13.86 -12.55 7.84
CA GLU A 216 -13.63 -11.35 8.65
C GLU A 216 -12.51 -10.47 8.08
N ASN A 217 -11.61 -11.04 7.25
CA ASN A 217 -10.43 -10.34 6.76
C ASN A 217 -10.22 -10.41 5.25
N ALA A 218 -11.20 -10.93 4.50
CA ALA A 218 -11.20 -10.93 3.04
C ALA A 218 -12.62 -10.99 2.49
N ILE A 219 -12.82 -10.44 1.30
CA ILE A 219 -14.00 -10.74 0.48
C ILE A 219 -13.75 -12.11 -0.15
N VAL A 220 -14.58 -13.09 0.17
CA VAL A 220 -14.47 -14.44 -0.37
C VAL A 220 -15.63 -14.70 -1.33
N MET A 221 -15.32 -15.24 -2.50
CA MET A 221 -16.29 -15.57 -3.55
C MET A 221 -16.29 -17.07 -3.82
N ASP A 222 -17.49 -17.66 -3.91
CA ASP A 222 -17.66 -18.97 -4.51
C ASP A 222 -17.72 -18.85 -6.05
N GLU A 223 -18.21 -19.84 -6.77
CA GLU A 223 -18.30 -19.83 -8.24
C GLU A 223 -19.27 -18.74 -8.78
N TYR A 224 -20.15 -18.18 -7.96
CA TYR A 224 -21.26 -17.34 -8.41
C TYR A 224 -21.38 -16.02 -7.66
N ARG A 225 -21.03 -15.95 -6.38
CA ARG A 225 -21.38 -14.84 -5.49
C ARG A 225 -20.34 -14.57 -4.40
N ILE A 226 -20.48 -13.40 -3.78
CA ILE A 226 -19.78 -13.03 -2.55
C ILE A 226 -20.41 -13.79 -1.38
N LEU A 227 -19.57 -14.38 -0.52
CA LEU A 227 -19.99 -15.15 0.65
C LEU A 227 -20.12 -14.31 1.92
N ASN A 228 -19.50 -13.14 1.96
CA ASN A 228 -19.58 -12.21 3.09
C ASN A 228 -21.01 -11.70 3.28
N ALA A 229 -21.63 -11.92 4.43
CA ALA A 229 -23.01 -11.57 4.70
C ALA A 229 -23.28 -10.06 4.58
N ASP A 230 -22.28 -9.22 4.92
CA ASP A 230 -22.38 -7.76 4.86
C ASP A 230 -22.16 -7.19 3.46
N GLY A 231 -21.86 -8.04 2.45
CA GLY A 231 -21.58 -7.62 1.09
C GLY A 231 -20.31 -6.78 0.94
N LEU A 232 -20.33 -5.84 0.01
CA LEU A 232 -19.23 -4.93 -0.31
C LEU A 232 -19.34 -3.62 0.50
N ARG A 233 -18.19 -3.03 0.82
CA ARG A 233 -18.05 -1.69 1.45
C ARG A 233 -18.13 -0.55 0.44
N TYR A 234 -17.81 -0.83 -0.83
CA TYR A 234 -17.90 0.06 -1.98
C TYR A 234 -18.45 -0.74 -3.17
N ASP A 235 -19.23 -0.12 -4.04
CA ASP A 235 -19.76 -0.77 -5.24
C ASP A 235 -18.67 -1.28 -6.18
N ASP A 236 -17.47 -0.69 -6.09
CA ASP A 236 -16.27 -0.98 -6.86
C ASP A 236 -15.10 -1.45 -5.96
N GLU A 237 -15.39 -2.16 -4.84
CA GLU A 237 -14.40 -2.48 -3.81
C GLU A 237 -13.20 -3.26 -4.34
N PHE A 238 -13.39 -4.15 -5.31
CA PHE A 238 -12.30 -4.95 -5.88
C PHE A 238 -11.21 -4.08 -6.54
N VAL A 239 -11.61 -3.15 -7.40
CA VAL A 239 -10.63 -2.26 -8.05
C VAL A 239 -10.06 -1.24 -7.07
N ARG A 240 -10.83 -0.77 -6.08
CA ARG A 240 -10.30 0.10 -5.01
C ARG A 240 -9.26 -0.61 -4.16
N HIS A 241 -9.43 -1.90 -3.90
CA HIS A 241 -8.41 -2.65 -3.19
C HIS A 241 -7.12 -2.76 -4.01
N LYS A 242 -7.21 -2.96 -5.33
CA LYS A 242 -6.02 -2.93 -6.21
C LYS A 242 -5.33 -1.56 -6.23
N ILE A 243 -6.09 -0.47 -6.10
CA ILE A 243 -5.53 0.88 -5.90
C ILE A 243 -4.85 0.99 -4.54
N LEU A 244 -5.45 0.44 -3.46
CA LEU A 244 -4.85 0.40 -2.13
C LEU A 244 -3.49 -0.31 -2.15
N ASP A 245 -3.43 -1.49 -2.75
CA ASP A 245 -2.18 -2.25 -2.94
C ASP A 245 -1.13 -1.43 -3.72
N ALA A 246 -1.55 -0.81 -4.84
CA ALA A 246 -0.66 0.00 -5.66
C ALA A 246 -0.08 1.21 -4.89
N ILE A 247 -0.89 1.89 -4.08
CA ILE A 247 -0.42 3.01 -3.25
C ILE A 247 0.67 2.54 -2.28
N GLY A 248 0.47 1.39 -1.62
CA GLY A 248 1.46 0.82 -0.71
C GLY A 248 2.74 0.38 -1.41
N ASP A 249 2.60 -0.32 -2.53
CA ASP A 249 3.74 -0.75 -3.35
C ASP A 249 4.53 0.43 -3.90
N LEU A 250 3.85 1.46 -4.39
CA LEU A 250 4.49 2.67 -4.94
C LEU A 250 5.20 3.48 -3.85
N TYR A 251 4.72 3.44 -2.61
CA TYR A 251 5.37 4.15 -1.50
C TYR A 251 6.74 3.56 -1.12
N LEU A 252 7.05 2.34 -1.57
CA LEU A 252 8.38 1.73 -1.47
C LEU A 252 9.46 2.45 -2.28
N VAL A 253 9.10 3.45 -3.09
CA VAL A 253 10.09 4.34 -3.73
C VAL A 253 10.79 5.26 -2.71
N GLY A 254 10.24 5.39 -1.50
CA GLY A 254 10.85 6.09 -0.36
C GLY A 254 10.33 7.52 -0.12
N HIS A 255 9.58 8.10 -1.05
CA HIS A 255 8.96 9.41 -0.93
C HIS A 255 7.59 9.43 -1.63
N PRO A 256 6.66 10.33 -1.24
CA PRO A 256 5.42 10.53 -1.97
C PRO A 256 5.67 10.90 -3.43
N LEU A 257 4.84 10.37 -4.34
CA LEU A 257 4.92 10.63 -5.77
C LEU A 257 4.06 11.83 -6.18
N VAL A 258 4.61 12.75 -6.93
CA VAL A 258 3.87 13.78 -7.68
C VAL A 258 3.80 13.29 -9.13
N ALA A 259 2.72 12.56 -9.43
CA ALA A 259 2.53 11.83 -10.68
C ALA A 259 1.10 11.34 -10.85
N SER A 260 0.70 10.99 -12.07
CA SER A 260 -0.39 10.04 -12.32
C SER A 260 0.18 8.63 -12.50
N TYR A 261 -0.50 7.66 -11.90
CA TYR A 261 -0.26 6.24 -12.08
C TYR A 261 -1.43 5.64 -12.86
N GLU A 262 -1.12 4.98 -13.96
CA GLU A 262 -2.11 4.27 -14.78
C GLU A 262 -1.74 2.79 -14.85
N ALA A 263 -2.71 1.90 -14.67
CA ALA A 263 -2.46 0.46 -14.68
C ALA A 263 -3.56 -0.35 -15.33
N HIS A 264 -3.14 -1.34 -16.09
CA HIS A 264 -3.98 -2.37 -16.68
C HIS A 264 -3.54 -3.74 -16.19
N LYS A 265 -4.40 -4.39 -15.39
CA LYS A 265 -4.15 -5.71 -14.80
C LYS A 265 -2.84 -5.81 -13.99
N SER A 266 -2.39 -4.72 -13.41
CA SER A 266 -1.19 -4.68 -12.60
C SER A 266 -1.35 -5.43 -11.27
N GLY A 267 -0.24 -5.73 -10.65
CA GLY A 267 -0.11 -6.32 -9.32
C GLY A 267 1.26 -6.00 -8.75
N HIS A 268 1.60 -6.59 -7.60
CA HIS A 268 2.84 -6.29 -6.86
C HIS A 268 4.11 -6.38 -7.72
N ALA A 269 4.21 -7.42 -8.57
CA ALA A 269 5.35 -7.60 -9.46
C ALA A 269 5.51 -6.42 -10.44
N MET A 270 4.44 -6.01 -11.09
CA MET A 270 4.44 -4.93 -12.07
C MET A 270 4.67 -3.57 -11.40
N ASN A 271 4.07 -3.33 -10.23
CA ASN A 271 4.26 -2.13 -9.44
C ASN A 271 5.75 -1.97 -9.04
N ASN A 272 6.36 -3.06 -8.56
CA ASN A 272 7.78 -3.05 -8.20
C ASN A 272 8.68 -2.88 -9.42
N LEU A 273 8.37 -3.54 -10.54
CA LEU A 273 9.10 -3.38 -11.79
C LEU A 273 9.08 -1.92 -12.28
N LEU A 274 7.92 -1.25 -12.19
CA LEU A 274 7.76 0.15 -12.56
C LEU A 274 8.63 1.07 -11.70
N LEU A 275 8.68 0.85 -10.37
CA LEU A 275 9.55 1.62 -9.48
C LEU A 275 11.03 1.40 -9.80
N ARG A 276 11.42 0.15 -10.03
CA ARG A 276 12.80 -0.17 -10.43
C ARG A 276 13.16 0.49 -11.77
N GLU A 277 12.23 0.54 -12.70
CA GLU A 277 12.42 1.20 -13.98
C GLU A 277 12.54 2.72 -13.81
N LEU A 278 11.68 3.35 -13.00
CA LEU A 278 11.79 4.77 -12.67
C LEU A 278 13.19 5.10 -12.11
N LEU A 279 13.65 4.31 -11.13
CA LEU A 279 14.95 4.55 -10.47
C LEU A 279 16.17 4.38 -11.40
N LYS A 280 16.04 3.63 -12.50
CA LYS A 280 17.08 3.54 -13.55
C LYS A 280 17.14 4.79 -14.43
N HIS A 281 16.11 5.62 -14.44
CA HIS A 281 15.99 6.80 -15.28
C HIS A 281 15.99 8.09 -14.44
N PRO A 282 17.16 8.53 -13.90
CA PRO A 282 17.25 9.72 -13.05
C PRO A 282 16.85 11.01 -13.78
N ASP A 283 16.78 10.99 -15.12
CA ASP A 283 16.29 12.07 -15.97
C ASP A 283 14.76 12.08 -16.13
N ALA A 284 14.04 11.09 -15.56
CA ALA A 284 12.59 10.99 -15.62
C ALA A 284 11.89 11.54 -14.37
N TYR A 285 12.63 11.86 -13.31
CA TYR A 285 12.08 12.41 -12.08
C TYR A 285 13.04 13.38 -11.40
N GLU A 286 12.53 14.13 -10.45
CA GLU A 286 13.33 15.00 -9.58
C GLU A 286 12.84 14.92 -8.13
N ILE A 287 13.73 15.19 -7.18
CA ILE A 287 13.38 15.32 -5.78
C ILE A 287 13.06 16.78 -5.50
N VAL A 288 11.84 17.05 -5.05
CA VAL A 288 11.37 18.41 -4.77
C VAL A 288 10.86 18.54 -3.33
N THR A 289 10.85 19.78 -2.85
CA THR A 289 10.23 20.21 -1.58
C THR A 289 9.30 21.38 -1.87
N TYR A 290 8.33 21.63 -0.99
CA TYR A 290 7.40 22.74 -1.14
C TYR A 290 7.50 23.67 0.08
N ASP A 291 7.72 24.96 -0.18
CA ASP A 291 7.96 25.97 0.88
C ASP A 291 6.68 26.34 1.64
N SER A 292 5.51 26.05 1.08
CA SER A 292 4.23 26.33 1.72
C SER A 292 3.13 25.42 1.17
N LEU A 293 1.99 25.34 1.83
CA LEU A 293 0.79 24.68 1.31
C LEU A 293 0.34 25.29 -0.01
N ALA A 294 0.48 26.61 -0.19
CA ALA A 294 0.08 27.29 -1.42
C ALA A 294 0.92 26.91 -2.65
N SER A 295 2.13 26.38 -2.46
CA SER A 295 3.00 25.91 -3.54
C SER A 295 2.91 24.41 -3.80
N ALA A 296 2.25 23.67 -2.91
CA ALA A 296 2.10 22.23 -3.02
C ALA A 296 0.88 21.82 -3.86
N PRO A 297 0.90 20.65 -4.52
CA PRO A 297 -0.27 20.10 -5.16
C PRO A 297 -1.43 19.89 -4.19
N GLU A 298 -2.68 20.08 -4.65
CA GLU A 298 -3.89 19.99 -3.81
C GLU A 298 -4.03 18.64 -3.10
N SER A 299 -3.62 17.54 -3.73
CA SER A 299 -3.62 16.22 -3.11
C SER A 299 -2.83 16.17 -1.79
N TYR A 300 -1.70 16.88 -1.73
CA TYR A 300 -0.86 16.95 -0.53
C TYR A 300 -1.30 18.03 0.45
N VAL A 301 -1.90 19.11 -0.04
CA VAL A 301 -2.58 20.10 0.81
C VAL A 301 -3.70 19.40 1.58
N ARG A 302 -4.56 18.66 0.89
CA ARG A 302 -5.66 17.89 1.48
C ARG A 302 -5.16 16.86 2.49
N GLN A 303 -4.14 16.08 2.14
CA GLN A 303 -3.52 15.11 3.03
C GLN A 303 -2.98 15.76 4.32
N MET A 304 -2.38 16.96 4.21
CA MET A 304 -1.81 17.65 5.35
C MET A 304 -2.86 18.31 6.24
N THR A 305 -4.09 18.58 5.75
CA THR A 305 -5.11 19.37 6.45
C THR A 305 -6.35 18.58 6.85
N HIS A 306 -6.73 17.50 6.14
CA HIS A 306 -8.03 16.85 6.31
C HIS A 306 -7.98 15.37 6.74
N GLU A 307 -6.88 14.67 6.51
CA GLU A 307 -6.80 13.21 6.78
C GLU A 307 -6.83 12.83 8.27
N TRP A 308 -6.79 13.81 9.17
CA TRP A 308 -6.67 13.61 10.61
C TRP A 308 -7.96 13.87 11.40
N GLU A 309 -9.01 14.33 10.77
CA GLU A 309 -10.30 14.50 11.42
C GLU A 309 -10.98 13.12 11.55
N PRO A 310 -11.27 12.65 12.78
CA PRO A 310 -12.07 11.45 12.97
C PRO A 310 -13.48 11.71 12.45
N ASN A 311 -13.97 10.86 11.55
CA ASN A 311 -15.38 10.83 11.16
C ASN A 311 -16.25 10.34 12.30
#